data_5a4bb778167b04d88a0482586d832473
#
_entry.id   5a4bb778167b04d88a0482586d832473
#
_cell.length_a   1.000
_cell.length_b   1.000
_cell.length_c   1.000
_cell.angle_alpha   90.00
_cell.angle_beta   90.00
_cell.angle_gamma   90.00
#
_symmetry.space_group_name_H-M   'P 1'
#
loop_
_entity.id
_entity.type
_entity.pdbx_description
1 polymer ?
#
loop_
_entity_poly.entity_id
_entity_poly.type
_entity_poly.pdbx_seq_one_letter_code
_entity_poly.pdbx_strand_id
1 'polypeptide(L)' 'MRAMTEANLKAAFAGESQAHMRYLIFADRADKDGKANVARLFRAIAFAEQIHATKHYRTLGQVKDTAPNIPSITPS' A
#
# COMPACT_ATOMS: atom_id res chain seq x y z
N MET A 1 -13.97 -19.83 -9.45
CA MET A 1 -13.77 -18.39 -9.11
C MET A 1 -13.11 -17.69 -10.27
N ARG A 2 -13.64 -16.56 -10.68
CA ARG A 2 -13.05 -15.80 -11.75
C ARG A 2 -11.82 -15.03 -11.25
N ALA A 3 -10.78 -15.06 -12.05
CA ALA A 3 -9.65 -14.15 -11.81
C ALA A 3 -10.11 -12.71 -11.98
N MET A 4 -9.53 -11.80 -11.20
CA MET A 4 -9.79 -10.37 -11.36
C MET A 4 -9.24 -9.91 -12.71
N THR A 5 -9.96 -9.03 -13.36
CA THR A 5 -9.46 -8.41 -14.59
C THR A 5 -8.29 -7.48 -14.26
N GLU A 6 -7.48 -7.18 -15.28
CA GLU A 6 -6.38 -6.24 -15.12
C GLU A 6 -6.87 -4.88 -14.63
N ALA A 7 -7.96 -4.38 -15.19
CA ALA A 7 -8.54 -3.10 -14.75
C ALA A 7 -8.97 -3.14 -13.29
N ASN A 8 -9.58 -4.24 -12.84
CA ASN A 8 -9.98 -4.40 -11.44
C ASN A 8 -8.77 -4.48 -10.50
N LEU A 9 -7.71 -5.17 -10.91
CA LEU A 9 -6.48 -5.26 -10.13
C LEU A 9 -5.81 -3.90 -9.96
N LYS A 10 -5.78 -3.10 -11.03
CA LYS A 10 -5.23 -1.74 -10.98
C LYS A 10 -6.05 -0.85 -10.06
N ALA A 11 -7.37 -0.93 -10.15
CA ALA A 11 -8.26 -0.16 -9.29
C ALA A 11 -8.12 -0.57 -7.81
N ALA A 12 -8.03 -1.87 -7.56
CA ALA A 12 -7.83 -2.39 -6.20
C ALA A 12 -6.49 -1.93 -5.63
N PHE A 13 -5.42 -2.04 -6.41
CA PHE A 13 -4.10 -1.58 -5.98
C PHE A 13 -4.11 -0.08 -5.65
N ALA A 14 -4.72 0.75 -6.49
CA ALA A 14 -4.82 2.18 -6.26
C ALA A 14 -5.61 2.50 -4.99
N GLY A 15 -6.77 1.86 -4.81
CA GLY A 15 -7.61 2.07 -3.64
C GLY A 15 -6.93 1.65 -2.34
N GLU A 16 -6.28 0.49 -2.34
CA GLU A 16 -5.60 -0.03 -1.17
C GLU A 16 -4.35 0.78 -0.83
N SER A 17 -3.64 1.28 -1.86
CA SER A 17 -2.48 2.15 -1.66
C SER A 17 -2.89 3.48 -1.03
N GLN A 18 -3.98 4.06 -1.46
CA GLN A 18 -4.53 5.27 -0.86
C GLN A 18 -4.97 5.02 0.58
N ALA A 19 -5.65 3.92 0.83
CA ALA A 19 -6.10 3.54 2.17
C ALA A 19 -4.89 3.35 3.11
N HIS A 20 -3.84 2.69 2.63
CA HIS A 20 -2.61 2.51 3.39
C HIS A 20 -2.06 3.84 3.88
N MET A 21 -1.89 4.80 2.99
CA MET A 21 -1.35 6.12 3.35
C MET A 21 -2.30 6.87 4.27
N ARG A 22 -3.59 6.82 4.01
CA ARG A 22 -4.59 7.50 4.83
C ARG A 22 -4.56 6.98 6.27
N TYR A 23 -4.48 5.67 6.46
CA TYR A 23 -4.43 5.09 7.80
C TYR A 23 -3.13 5.39 8.53
N LEU A 24 -2.00 5.51 7.83
CA LEU A 24 -0.75 5.97 8.44
C LEU A 24 -0.88 7.42 8.95
N ILE A 25 -1.53 8.26 8.18
CA ILE A 25 -1.77 9.66 8.58
C ILE A 25 -2.69 9.71 9.81
N PHE A 26 -3.75 8.90 9.82
CA PHE A 26 -4.64 8.81 10.97
C PHE A 26 -3.92 8.30 12.22
N ALA A 27 -2.99 7.34 12.06
CA ALA A 27 -2.18 6.84 13.16
C ALA A 27 -1.31 7.94 13.75
N ASP A 28 -0.65 8.72 12.92
CA ASP A 28 0.16 9.84 13.38
C ASP A 28 -0.66 10.87 14.15
N ARG A 29 -1.86 11.17 13.68
CA ARG A 29 -2.76 12.08 14.38
C ARG A 29 -3.20 11.51 15.72
N ALA A 30 -3.50 10.23 15.78
CA ALA A 30 -3.88 9.56 17.02
C ALA A 30 -2.74 9.61 18.05
N ASP A 31 -1.49 9.44 17.60
CA ASP A 31 -0.33 9.59 18.50
C ASP A 31 -0.22 11.00 19.04
N LYS A 32 -0.40 12.01 18.21
CA LYS A 32 -0.35 13.42 18.65
C LYS A 32 -1.45 13.73 19.67
N ASP A 33 -2.59 13.06 19.54
CA ASP A 33 -3.72 13.24 20.45
C ASP A 33 -3.60 12.37 21.71
N GLY A 34 -2.48 11.64 21.89
CA GLY A 34 -2.26 10.81 23.06
C GLY A 34 -3.03 9.50 23.06
N LYS A 35 -3.50 9.07 21.88
CA LYS A 35 -4.33 7.86 21.71
C LYS A 35 -3.49 6.72 21.12
N ALA A 36 -2.57 6.20 21.93
CA ALA A 36 -1.59 5.21 21.45
C ALA A 36 -2.24 3.92 20.94
N ASN A 37 -3.32 3.45 21.59
CA ASN A 37 -4.00 2.22 21.14
C ASN A 37 -4.72 2.42 19.81
N VAL A 38 -5.31 3.59 19.61
CA VAL A 38 -5.95 3.95 18.33
C VAL A 38 -4.90 4.03 17.24
N ALA A 39 -3.75 4.62 17.53
CA ALA A 39 -2.65 4.71 16.57
C ALA A 39 -2.17 3.31 16.15
N ARG A 40 -2.03 2.39 17.10
CA ARG A 40 -1.65 1.01 16.79
C ARG A 40 -2.68 0.31 15.90
N LEU A 41 -3.96 0.54 16.16
CA LEU A 41 -5.02 -0.03 15.32
C LEU A 41 -4.91 0.48 13.89
N PHE A 42 -4.76 1.79 13.70
CA PHE A 42 -4.61 2.35 12.36
C PHE A 42 -3.37 1.83 11.64
N ARG A 43 -2.24 1.63 12.35
CA ARG A 43 -1.03 1.05 11.75
C ARG A 43 -1.23 -0.39 11.33
N ALA A 44 -1.97 -1.18 12.13
CA ALA A 44 -2.29 -2.55 11.77
C ALA A 44 -3.17 -2.61 10.52
N ILE A 45 -4.16 -1.72 10.40
CA ILE A 45 -5.01 -1.62 9.23
C ILE A 45 -4.18 -1.20 8.00
N ALA A 46 -3.31 -0.21 8.18
CA ALA A 46 -2.41 0.25 7.10
C ALA A 46 -1.52 -0.89 6.61
N PHE A 47 -1.02 -1.72 7.51
CA PHE A 47 -0.19 -2.89 7.16
C PHE A 47 -1.01 -3.91 6.36
N ALA A 48 -2.25 -4.17 6.76
CA ALA A 48 -3.13 -5.07 6.01
C ALA A 48 -3.36 -4.57 4.58
N GLU A 49 -3.57 -3.26 4.41
CA GLU A 49 -3.72 -2.67 3.08
C GLU A 49 -2.45 -2.79 2.24
N GLN A 50 -1.28 -2.68 2.88
CA GLN A 50 0.01 -2.90 2.20
C GLN A 50 0.12 -4.32 1.67
N ILE A 51 -0.29 -5.31 2.46
CA ILE A 51 -0.26 -6.72 2.04
C ILE A 51 -1.18 -6.92 0.83
N HIS A 52 -2.39 -6.37 0.89
CA HIS A 52 -3.35 -6.48 -0.21
C HIS A 52 -2.84 -5.81 -1.48
N ALA A 53 -2.32 -4.60 -1.36
CA ALA A 53 -1.77 -3.85 -2.48
C ALA A 53 -0.60 -4.60 -3.12
N THR A 54 0.30 -5.15 -2.31
CA THR A 54 1.44 -5.93 -2.76
C THR A 54 0.99 -7.14 -3.57
N LYS A 55 -0.02 -7.86 -3.07
CA LYS A 55 -0.58 -9.03 -3.76
C LYS A 55 -1.13 -8.66 -5.13
N HIS A 56 -1.91 -7.58 -5.20
CA HIS A 56 -2.49 -7.15 -6.47
C HIS A 56 -1.43 -6.68 -7.46
N TYR A 57 -0.43 -5.97 -6.98
CA TYR A 57 0.66 -5.51 -7.82
C TYR A 57 1.46 -6.67 -8.42
N ARG A 58 1.75 -7.68 -7.60
CA ARG A 58 2.44 -8.90 -8.06
C ARG A 58 1.60 -9.66 -9.08
N THR A 59 0.30 -9.78 -8.84
CA THR A 59 -0.62 -10.43 -9.76
C THR A 59 -0.65 -9.74 -11.12
N LEU A 60 -0.48 -8.41 -11.15
CA LEU A 60 -0.35 -7.65 -12.39
C LEU A 60 0.98 -7.92 -13.12
N GLY A 61 1.92 -8.64 -12.48
CA GLY A 61 3.20 -8.95 -13.08
C GLY A 61 4.16 -7.76 -13.16
N GLN A 62 3.93 -6.74 -12.35
CA GLN A 62 4.75 -5.54 -12.36
C GLN A 62 6.10 -5.72 -11.66
N VAL A 63 6.22 -6.74 -10.80
CA VAL A 63 7.44 -7.02 -10.05
C VAL A 63 8.00 -8.35 -10.52
N LYS A 64 8.64 -8.34 -11.67
CA LYS A 64 9.32 -9.53 -12.24
C LYS A 64 10.81 -9.48 -11.98
N ASP A 65 11.37 -8.28 -11.96
CA ASP A 65 12.78 -8.00 -11.76
C ASP A 65 12.87 -6.65 -11.08
N THR A 66 13.78 -6.52 -10.12
CA THR A 66 13.95 -5.26 -9.39
C THR A 66 14.65 -4.19 -10.21
N ALA A 67 15.56 -4.60 -11.11
CA ALA A 67 16.38 -3.66 -11.87
C ALA A 67 15.58 -2.61 -12.65
N PRO A 68 14.51 -2.98 -13.38
CA PRO A 68 13.72 -1.98 -14.12
C PRO A 68 12.96 -1.01 -13.23
N ASN A 69 12.82 -1.32 -11.94
CA ASN A 69 12.04 -0.50 -11.00
C ASN A 69 12.93 0.41 -10.15
N ILE A 70 14.23 0.32 -10.32
CA ILE A 70 15.16 1.20 -9.59
C ILE A 70 15.14 2.57 -10.26
N PRO A 71 14.78 3.63 -9.52
CA PRO A 71 14.80 4.97 -10.10
C PRO A 71 16.22 5.34 -10.56
N SER A 72 16.30 6.09 -11.65
CA SER A 72 17.58 6.63 -12.08
C SER A 72 18.01 7.71 -11.10
N ILE A 73 18.99 7.39 -10.29
CA ILE A 73 19.58 8.35 -9.35
C ILE A 73 21.00 8.71 -9.77
N THR A 74 21.25 8.66 -11.05
CA THR A 74 22.55 9.04 -11.59
C THR A 74 22.81 10.49 -11.26
N PRO A 75 23.92 10.80 -10.60
CA PRO A 75 24.30 12.21 -10.44
C PRO A 75 24.50 12.79 -11.83
N SER A 76 23.85 13.85 -12.06
CA SER A 76 24.04 14.56 -13.33
C SER A 76 25.42 15.18 -13.38
#